data_5ded86e0e0c4088b3051cee961f7aef5
#
_entry.id   5ded86e0e0c4088b3051cee961f7aef5
#
_cell.length_a   1.000
_cell.length_b   1.000
_cell.length_c   1.000
_cell.angle_alpha   90.00
_cell.angle_beta   90.00
_cell.angle_gamma   90.00
#
_symmetry.space_group_name_H-M   'P 1'
#
loop_
_entity.id
_entity.type
_entity.pdbx_description
1 polymer ?
#
loop_
_entity_poly.entity_id
_entity_poly.type
_entity_poly.pdbx_seq_one_letter_code
_entity_poly.pdbx_strand_id
1 'polypeptide(L)'
;AQAAYEKAGLNFGAHAIAVTGEEGKLDNYAKDNEWVGVFPMEDWVGGRTSITSVVGLLPMALMGIDIDKFLDGAASIDAKTRPPEINNNASLLMALAWQVAGNGRGEKAMVILPYKDRLGLLSKYLQQLVMESLGKEHDRENNIVHQGLTVYGNKGSTDQPAYVQQLRDGLDN
;
A
#
# COMPACT_ATOMS: atom_id res chain seq x y z
N ALA A 1 16.43 16.96 10.67
CA ALA A 1 15.97 16.52 12.01
C ALA A 1 17.09 16.74 13.04
N GLN A 2 18.28 16.14 12.90
CA GLN A 2 19.37 16.19 13.88
C GLN A 2 19.74 17.63 14.30
N ALA A 3 19.97 18.54 13.35
CA ALA A 3 20.29 19.95 13.65
C ALA A 3 19.22 20.68 14.50
N ALA A 4 17.96 20.27 14.38
CA ALA A 4 16.87 20.83 15.20
C ALA A 4 16.95 20.34 16.66
N TYR A 5 17.33 19.08 16.85
CA TYR A 5 17.56 18.51 18.19
C TYR A 5 18.78 19.13 18.87
N GLU A 6 19.89 19.26 18.13
CA GLU A 6 21.10 19.93 18.61
C GLU A 6 20.83 21.37 19.07
N LYS A 7 20.06 22.13 18.26
CA LYS A 7 19.64 23.49 18.60
C LYS A 7 18.76 23.54 19.86
N ALA A 8 18.00 22.48 20.12
CA ALA A 8 17.16 22.33 21.30
C ALA A 8 17.93 21.75 22.52
N GLY A 9 19.21 21.43 22.38
CA GLY A 9 20.02 20.80 23.42
C GLY A 9 19.66 19.35 23.70
N LEU A 10 19.02 18.65 22.72
CA LEU A 10 18.57 17.28 22.86
C LEU A 10 19.49 16.32 22.07
N ASN A 11 19.69 15.12 22.62
CA ASN A 11 20.38 14.05 21.91
C ASN A 11 19.45 13.44 20.86
N PHE A 12 19.78 13.58 19.57
CA PHE A 12 19.00 13.02 18.48
C PHE A 12 18.92 11.49 18.53
N GLY A 13 20.05 10.82 18.84
CA GLY A 13 20.12 9.36 18.93
C GLY A 13 19.11 8.77 19.90
N ALA A 14 18.89 9.44 21.04
CA ALA A 14 17.90 9.03 22.05
C ALA A 14 16.43 9.13 21.57
N HIS A 15 16.18 9.69 20.40
CA HIS A 15 14.84 9.90 19.83
C HIS A 15 14.72 9.37 18.40
N ALA A 16 15.73 8.67 17.89
CA ALA A 16 15.78 8.18 16.53
C ALA A 16 15.74 6.66 16.47
N ILE A 17 14.99 6.15 15.52
CA ILE A 17 14.92 4.73 15.19
C ILE A 17 15.16 4.58 13.70
N ALA A 18 15.99 3.62 13.29
CA ALA A 18 16.21 3.27 11.90
C ALA A 18 15.41 2.02 11.53
N VAL A 19 14.80 2.04 10.34
CA VAL A 19 14.29 0.85 9.66
C VAL A 19 15.05 0.77 8.34
N THR A 20 15.93 -0.20 8.20
CA THR A 20 16.88 -0.25 7.06
C THR A 20 17.43 -1.67 6.87
N GLY A 21 17.96 -1.96 5.68
CA GLY A 21 18.71 -3.19 5.44
C GLY A 21 19.98 -3.25 6.32
N GLU A 22 20.34 -4.47 6.71
CA GLU A 22 21.52 -4.73 7.52
C GLU A 22 22.82 -4.31 6.80
N GLU A 23 23.84 -3.91 7.56
CA GLU A 23 25.15 -3.48 7.07
C GLU A 23 25.11 -2.29 6.10
N GLY A 24 23.96 -1.66 5.91
CA GLY A 24 23.81 -0.47 5.08
C GLY A 24 24.36 0.79 5.74
N LYS A 25 24.47 1.87 4.95
CA LYS A 25 24.98 3.16 5.45
C LYS A 25 24.18 3.70 6.63
N LEU A 26 22.86 3.55 6.60
CA LEU A 26 21.97 4.03 7.67
C LEU A 26 22.06 3.13 8.90
N ASP A 27 22.19 1.82 8.72
CA ASP A 27 22.39 0.86 9.81
C ASP A 27 23.67 1.18 10.60
N ASN A 28 24.80 1.30 9.91
CA ASN A 28 26.06 1.65 10.51
C ASN A 28 26.00 3.02 11.21
N TYR A 29 25.45 4.02 10.52
CA TYR A 29 25.30 5.37 11.09
C TYR A 29 24.46 5.37 12.37
N ALA A 30 23.34 4.64 12.39
CA ALA A 30 22.47 4.57 13.55
C ALA A 30 23.14 3.87 14.74
N LYS A 31 23.90 2.78 14.47
CA LYS A 31 24.68 2.07 15.47
C LYS A 31 25.81 2.94 16.04
N ASP A 32 26.58 3.60 15.18
CA ASP A 32 27.69 4.49 15.55
C ASP A 32 27.23 5.72 16.35
N ASN A 33 25.98 6.15 16.16
CA ASN A 33 25.39 7.30 16.84
C ASN A 33 24.40 6.91 17.94
N GLU A 34 24.42 5.67 18.38
CA GLU A 34 23.65 5.13 19.52
C GLU A 34 22.15 5.46 19.44
N TRP A 35 21.54 5.22 18.27
CA TRP A 35 20.09 5.40 18.12
C TRP A 35 19.32 4.42 19.00
N VAL A 36 18.11 4.80 19.42
CA VAL A 36 17.23 3.99 20.29
C VAL A 36 17.04 2.57 19.78
N GLY A 37 16.96 2.40 18.48
CA GLY A 37 16.84 1.08 17.88
C GLY A 37 17.11 1.08 16.38
N VAL A 38 17.51 -0.08 15.90
CA VAL A 38 17.64 -0.37 14.47
C VAL A 38 16.83 -1.63 14.21
N PHE A 39 15.90 -1.56 13.28
CA PHE A 39 15.06 -2.68 12.85
C PHE A 39 15.41 -3.05 11.41
N PRO A 40 15.71 -4.32 11.16
CA PRO A 40 16.05 -4.76 9.81
C PRO A 40 14.84 -4.71 8.88
N MET A 41 15.07 -4.29 7.66
CA MET A 41 14.13 -4.39 6.55
C MET A 41 14.71 -5.33 5.50
N GLU A 42 13.99 -6.39 5.23
CA GLU A 42 14.40 -7.40 4.25
C GLU A 42 14.38 -6.85 2.82
N ASP A 43 15.38 -7.19 2.01
CA ASP A 43 15.52 -6.70 0.64
C ASP A 43 14.36 -7.07 -0.28
N TRP A 44 13.64 -8.16 0.02
CA TRP A 44 12.48 -8.61 -0.74
C TRP A 44 11.18 -7.87 -0.37
N VAL A 45 11.18 -7.02 0.65
CA VAL A 45 10.01 -6.22 1.05
C VAL A 45 9.88 -5.01 0.15
N GLY A 46 8.90 -5.03 -0.75
CA GLY A 46 8.55 -3.88 -1.59
C GLY A 46 7.76 -2.82 -0.83
N GLY A 47 7.99 -1.53 -1.15
CA GLY A 47 7.34 -0.40 -0.45
C GLY A 47 5.82 -0.50 -0.41
N ARG A 48 5.17 -0.89 -1.51
CA ARG A 48 3.71 -1.00 -1.62
C ARG A 48 3.08 -2.08 -0.73
N THR A 49 3.86 -3.06 -0.30
CA THR A 49 3.42 -4.20 0.51
C THR A 49 4.07 -4.22 1.90
N SER A 50 4.82 -3.18 2.25
CA SER A 50 5.60 -3.12 3.50
C SER A 50 4.78 -2.87 4.76
N ILE A 51 3.46 -2.65 4.65
CA ILE A 51 2.61 -2.36 5.81
C ILE A 51 2.58 -3.49 6.84
N THR A 52 2.79 -4.74 6.43
CA THR A 52 2.86 -5.92 7.30
C THR A 52 4.28 -6.23 7.77
N SER A 53 5.26 -5.44 7.38
CA SER A 53 6.65 -5.51 7.86
C SER A 53 6.90 -4.49 8.97
N VAL A 54 8.11 -4.45 9.47
CA VAL A 54 8.53 -3.46 10.47
C VAL A 54 8.26 -2.01 10.03
N VAL A 55 8.27 -1.73 8.72
CA VAL A 55 7.98 -0.41 8.16
C VAL A 55 6.58 0.09 8.54
N GLY A 56 5.58 -0.79 8.53
CA GLY A 56 4.22 -0.47 8.95
C GLY A 56 3.98 -0.74 10.43
N LEU A 57 4.51 -1.84 10.97
CA LEU A 57 4.22 -2.29 12.33
C LEU A 57 4.82 -1.39 13.40
N LEU A 58 6.02 -0.86 13.19
CA LEU A 58 6.67 0.04 14.15
C LEU A 58 5.85 1.32 14.39
N PRO A 59 5.46 2.10 13.36
CA PRO A 59 4.62 3.27 13.60
C PRO A 59 3.23 2.90 14.15
N MET A 60 2.63 1.77 13.78
CA MET A 60 1.38 1.30 14.36
C MET A 60 1.52 1.05 15.87
N ALA A 61 2.59 0.36 16.29
CA ALA A 61 2.87 0.10 17.69
C ALA A 61 3.07 1.40 18.49
N LEU A 62 3.82 2.35 17.93
CA LEU A 62 4.03 3.67 18.55
C LEU A 62 2.73 4.49 18.65
N MET A 63 1.76 4.26 17.77
CA MET A 63 0.42 4.87 17.83
C MET A 63 -0.55 4.12 18.75
N GLY A 64 -0.13 3.01 19.37
CA GLY A 64 -0.98 2.18 20.22
C GLY A 64 -1.97 1.31 19.46
N ILE A 65 -1.74 1.07 18.17
CA ILE A 65 -2.54 0.14 17.38
C ILE A 65 -2.11 -1.28 17.73
N ASP A 66 -3.08 -2.16 17.91
CA ASP A 66 -2.89 -3.59 18.18
C ASP A 66 -2.36 -4.28 16.91
N ILE A 67 -1.04 -4.46 16.86
CA ILE A 67 -0.35 -5.04 15.70
C ILE A 67 -0.64 -6.53 15.53
N ASP A 68 -0.96 -7.24 16.61
CA ASP A 68 -1.29 -8.67 16.53
C ASP A 68 -2.64 -8.84 15.82
N LYS A 69 -3.65 -8.07 16.19
CA LYS A 69 -4.94 -8.08 15.48
C LYS A 69 -4.83 -7.62 14.03
N PHE A 70 -3.93 -6.70 13.73
CA PHE A 70 -3.66 -6.30 12.36
C PHE A 70 -3.09 -7.47 11.55
N LEU A 71 -2.11 -8.17 12.08
CA LEU A 71 -1.50 -9.35 11.45
C LEU A 71 -2.46 -10.54 11.37
N ASP A 72 -3.31 -10.74 12.38
CA ASP A 72 -4.39 -11.76 12.34
C ASP A 72 -5.35 -11.51 11.17
N GLY A 73 -5.67 -10.26 10.90
CA GLY A 73 -6.46 -9.86 9.72
C GLY A 73 -5.77 -10.24 8.42
N ALA A 74 -4.47 -9.98 8.30
CA ALA A 74 -3.69 -10.37 7.13
C ALA A 74 -3.62 -11.91 6.97
N ALA A 75 -3.36 -12.64 8.05
CA ALA A 75 -3.34 -14.11 8.06
C ALA A 75 -4.71 -14.71 7.68
N SER A 76 -5.79 -14.11 8.15
CA SER A 76 -7.16 -14.55 7.81
C SER A 76 -7.46 -14.41 6.32
N ILE A 77 -7.05 -13.34 5.67
CA ILE A 77 -7.26 -13.17 4.23
C ILE A 77 -6.29 -14.03 3.41
N ASP A 78 -5.05 -14.20 3.87
CA ASP A 78 -4.09 -15.10 3.24
C ASP A 78 -4.65 -16.52 3.12
N ALA A 79 -5.20 -17.06 4.19
CA ALA A 79 -5.84 -18.38 4.17
C ALA A 79 -6.99 -18.50 3.14
N LYS A 80 -7.74 -17.41 2.92
CA LYS A 80 -8.86 -17.35 1.95
C LYS A 80 -8.42 -17.15 0.52
N THR A 81 -7.18 -16.72 0.30
CA THR A 81 -6.65 -16.41 -1.04
C THR A 81 -5.63 -17.43 -1.53
N ARG A 82 -5.38 -18.50 -0.76
CA ARG A 82 -4.53 -19.62 -1.17
C ARG A 82 -5.20 -20.67 -2.07
N PRO A 83 -6.52 -20.95 -1.96
CA PRO A 83 -7.17 -21.93 -2.84
C PRO A 83 -7.00 -21.55 -4.31
N PRO A 84 -6.64 -22.51 -5.19
CA PRO A 84 -6.48 -22.23 -6.62
C PRO A 84 -7.80 -22.12 -7.36
N GLU A 85 -8.90 -22.60 -6.77
CA GLU A 85 -10.23 -22.57 -7.38
C GLU A 85 -10.80 -21.15 -7.31
N ILE A 86 -11.11 -20.58 -8.47
CA ILE A 86 -11.61 -19.19 -8.59
C ILE A 86 -12.84 -18.95 -7.68
N ASN A 87 -13.78 -19.89 -7.64
CA ASN A 87 -15.02 -19.74 -6.86
C ASN A 87 -14.79 -19.69 -5.33
N ASN A 88 -13.64 -20.17 -4.88
CA ASN A 88 -13.27 -20.22 -3.46
C ASN A 88 -12.22 -19.16 -3.09
N ASN A 89 -11.84 -18.32 -4.05
CA ASN A 89 -10.78 -17.33 -3.87
C ASN A 89 -11.27 -15.93 -4.25
N ALA A 90 -11.57 -15.12 -3.24
CA ALA A 90 -12.12 -13.78 -3.44
C ALA A 90 -11.20 -12.86 -4.25
N SER A 91 -9.88 -13.01 -4.13
CA SER A 91 -8.91 -12.21 -4.90
C SER A 91 -8.93 -12.58 -6.38
N LEU A 92 -9.00 -13.88 -6.69
CA LEU A 92 -9.12 -14.34 -8.08
C LEU A 92 -10.47 -13.94 -8.70
N LEU A 93 -11.56 -14.03 -7.93
CA LEU A 93 -12.89 -13.54 -8.38
C LEU A 93 -12.86 -12.04 -8.69
N MET A 94 -12.26 -11.25 -7.82
CA MET A 94 -12.14 -9.81 -8.03
C MET A 94 -11.27 -9.50 -9.25
N ALA A 95 -10.14 -10.17 -9.42
CA ALA A 95 -9.28 -10.00 -10.59
C ALA A 95 -10.01 -10.37 -11.89
N LEU A 96 -10.77 -11.48 -11.89
CA LEU A 96 -11.58 -11.90 -13.03
C LEU A 96 -12.67 -10.87 -13.35
N ALA A 97 -13.37 -10.36 -12.32
CA ALA A 97 -14.41 -9.34 -12.51
C ALA A 97 -13.83 -8.08 -13.19
N TRP A 98 -12.66 -7.61 -12.75
CA TRP A 98 -11.98 -6.47 -13.36
C TRP A 98 -11.49 -6.78 -14.78
N GLN A 99 -10.96 -7.99 -15.02
CA GLN A 99 -10.55 -8.43 -16.35
C GLN A 99 -11.73 -8.41 -17.33
N VAL A 100 -12.87 -8.94 -16.91
CA VAL A 100 -14.09 -8.97 -17.73
C VAL A 100 -14.66 -7.56 -17.95
N ALA A 101 -14.81 -6.77 -16.87
CA ALA A 101 -15.34 -5.40 -16.95
C ALA A 101 -14.47 -4.48 -17.81
N GLY A 102 -13.15 -4.65 -17.77
CA GLY A 102 -12.17 -3.87 -18.53
C GLY A 102 -11.81 -4.44 -19.90
N ASN A 103 -12.58 -5.40 -20.42
CA ASN A 103 -12.34 -6.06 -21.72
C ASN A 103 -10.91 -6.60 -21.89
N GLY A 104 -10.29 -7.05 -20.79
CA GLY A 104 -8.91 -7.55 -20.79
C GLY A 104 -7.83 -6.48 -20.90
N ARG A 105 -8.18 -5.20 -20.94
CA ARG A 105 -7.23 -4.08 -21.18
C ARG A 105 -7.33 -2.92 -20.20
N GLY A 106 -8.13 -3.07 -19.14
CA GLY A 106 -8.35 -1.99 -18.17
C GLY A 106 -9.14 -0.81 -18.74
N GLU A 107 -10.08 -1.06 -19.64
CA GLU A 107 -10.94 -0.03 -20.25
C GLU A 107 -11.91 0.62 -19.25
N LYS A 108 -12.10 0.00 -18.08
CA LYS A 108 -12.90 0.57 -16.98
C LYS A 108 -12.01 0.99 -15.83
N ALA A 109 -12.33 2.11 -15.22
CA ALA A 109 -11.65 2.59 -14.04
C ALA A 109 -12.17 1.90 -12.76
N MET A 110 -11.28 1.60 -11.84
CA MET A 110 -11.64 1.17 -10.49
C MET A 110 -11.88 2.38 -9.61
N VAL A 111 -13.10 2.54 -9.13
CA VAL A 111 -13.49 3.66 -8.26
C VAL A 111 -13.60 3.17 -6.81
N ILE A 112 -12.86 3.80 -5.92
CA ILE A 112 -12.78 3.43 -4.50
C ILE A 112 -13.45 4.49 -3.64
N LEU A 113 -14.54 4.12 -2.98
CA LEU A 113 -15.42 5.02 -2.21
C LEU A 113 -15.54 4.57 -0.74
N PRO A 114 -14.51 4.73 0.10
CA PRO A 114 -14.61 4.39 1.51
C PRO A 114 -15.54 5.36 2.25
N TYR A 115 -16.51 4.81 2.97
CA TYR A 115 -17.46 5.61 3.77
C TYR A 115 -16.98 5.89 5.19
N LYS A 116 -15.95 5.20 5.66
CA LYS A 116 -15.34 5.44 6.96
C LYS A 116 -14.21 6.44 6.89
N ASP A 117 -14.19 7.44 7.76
CA ASP A 117 -13.14 8.47 7.80
C ASP A 117 -11.73 7.88 7.93
N ARG A 118 -11.59 6.83 8.72
CA ARG A 118 -10.31 6.11 8.90
C ARG A 118 -9.76 5.49 7.62
N LEU A 119 -10.59 5.30 6.61
CA LEU A 119 -10.21 4.77 5.30
C LEU A 119 -10.09 5.86 4.23
N GLY A 120 -10.10 7.14 4.61
CA GLY A 120 -10.06 8.27 3.67
C GLY A 120 -8.85 8.26 2.73
N LEU A 121 -7.73 7.69 3.14
CA LEU A 121 -6.52 7.54 2.31
C LEU A 121 -6.45 6.22 1.53
N LEU A 122 -7.41 5.32 1.68
CA LEU A 122 -7.39 4.00 1.04
C LEU A 122 -7.35 4.10 -0.49
N SER A 123 -8.12 5.03 -1.07
CA SER A 123 -8.12 5.24 -2.52
C SER A 123 -6.74 5.65 -3.05
N LYS A 124 -6.01 6.50 -2.34
CA LYS A 124 -4.65 6.92 -2.70
C LYS A 124 -3.64 5.78 -2.57
N TYR A 125 -3.77 4.97 -1.52
CA TYR A 125 -2.93 3.78 -1.36
C TYR A 125 -3.15 2.79 -2.51
N LEU A 126 -4.41 2.46 -2.81
CA LEU A 126 -4.76 1.54 -3.90
C LEU A 126 -4.41 2.11 -5.29
N GLN A 127 -4.46 3.43 -5.46
CA GLN A 127 -3.99 4.08 -6.68
C GLN A 127 -2.53 3.72 -6.96
N GLN A 128 -1.63 3.90 -6.02
CA GLN A 128 -0.24 3.50 -6.18
C GLN A 128 -0.08 1.99 -6.29
N LEU A 129 -0.69 1.23 -5.38
CA LEU A 129 -0.56 -0.22 -5.34
C LEU A 129 -0.95 -0.87 -6.68
N VAL A 130 -2.07 -0.47 -7.25
CA VAL A 130 -2.62 -1.08 -8.47
C VAL A 130 -1.98 -0.49 -9.73
N MET A 131 -1.97 0.83 -9.88
CA MET A 131 -1.50 1.47 -11.11
C MET A 131 -0.01 1.23 -11.35
N GLU A 132 0.82 1.39 -10.32
CA GLU A 132 2.27 1.14 -10.45
C GLU A 132 2.59 -0.34 -10.62
N SER A 133 1.83 -1.23 -9.99
CA SER A 133 2.06 -2.67 -10.08
C SER A 133 1.58 -3.28 -11.40
N LEU A 134 0.45 -2.84 -11.93
CA LEU A 134 -0.16 -3.39 -13.14
C LEU A 134 0.17 -2.61 -14.41
N GLY A 135 0.57 -1.35 -14.32
CA GLY A 135 0.98 -0.56 -15.48
C GLY A 135 2.21 -1.16 -16.14
N LYS A 136 2.05 -1.73 -17.34
CA LYS A 136 3.12 -2.38 -18.11
C LYS A 136 3.00 -2.05 -19.58
N GLU A 137 4.13 -1.65 -20.19
CA GLU A 137 4.24 -1.45 -21.62
C GLU A 137 4.34 -2.79 -22.35
N HIS A 138 5.08 -3.74 -21.78
CA HIS A 138 5.38 -5.02 -22.42
C HIS A 138 4.85 -6.20 -21.60
N ASP A 139 4.49 -7.28 -22.29
CA ASP A 139 4.22 -8.59 -21.69
C ASP A 139 5.53 -9.38 -21.46
N ARG A 140 5.41 -10.65 -21.06
CA ARG A 140 6.59 -11.51 -20.80
C ARG A 140 7.34 -11.93 -22.04
N GLU A 141 6.67 -11.89 -23.19
CA GLU A 141 7.22 -12.17 -24.52
C GLU A 141 7.76 -10.91 -25.20
N ASN A 142 7.80 -9.77 -24.47
CA ASN A 142 8.26 -8.47 -24.93
C ASN A 142 7.39 -7.84 -26.04
N ASN A 143 6.12 -8.25 -26.15
CA ASN A 143 5.17 -7.57 -27.04
C ASN A 143 4.64 -6.31 -26.36
N ILE A 144 4.39 -5.25 -27.13
CA ILE A 144 3.78 -4.01 -26.63
C ILE A 144 2.30 -4.26 -26.35
N VAL A 145 1.88 -4.11 -25.11
CA VAL A 145 0.50 -4.38 -24.65
C VAL A 145 -0.16 -3.18 -23.98
N HIS A 146 0.61 -2.28 -23.37
CA HIS A 146 0.12 -1.13 -22.62
C HIS A 146 -0.99 -1.50 -21.62
N GLN A 147 -0.73 -2.51 -20.78
CA GLN A 147 -1.65 -2.99 -19.75
C GLN A 147 -1.67 -2.05 -18.54
N GLY A 148 -2.82 -1.97 -17.91
CA GLY A 148 -2.99 -1.19 -16.70
C GLY A 148 -4.45 -1.12 -16.27
N LEU A 149 -4.67 -0.49 -15.14
CA LEU A 149 -6.00 -0.23 -14.59
C LEU A 149 -5.97 1.14 -13.92
N THR A 150 -6.79 2.06 -14.37
CA THR A 150 -6.93 3.37 -13.72
C THR A 150 -7.66 3.20 -12.39
N VAL A 151 -7.07 3.74 -11.33
CA VAL A 151 -7.65 3.72 -9.99
C VAL A 151 -7.78 5.15 -9.48
N TYR A 152 -8.96 5.53 -9.06
CA TYR A 152 -9.20 6.78 -8.37
C TYR A 152 -10.31 6.64 -7.33
N GLY A 153 -10.52 7.66 -6.58
CA GLY A 153 -11.58 7.70 -5.61
C GLY A 153 -11.32 8.71 -4.52
N ASN A 154 -12.32 8.88 -3.73
CA ASN A 154 -12.31 9.81 -2.63
C ASN A 154 -13.21 9.28 -1.53
N LYS A 155 -13.43 10.06 -0.45
CA LYS A 155 -14.33 9.66 0.60
C LYS A 155 -15.78 9.53 0.06
N GLY A 156 -16.41 8.40 0.35
CA GLY A 156 -17.84 8.21 0.07
C GLY A 156 -18.69 9.22 0.84
N SER A 157 -19.89 9.50 0.36
CA SER A 157 -20.87 10.48 0.82
C SER A 157 -20.44 11.95 0.71
N THR A 158 -19.32 12.38 1.22
CA THR A 158 -18.88 13.79 1.17
C THR A 158 -18.37 14.21 -0.20
N ASP A 159 -17.50 13.42 -0.79
CA ASP A 159 -16.81 13.75 -2.05
C ASP A 159 -17.45 13.05 -3.26
N GLN A 160 -18.33 12.09 -3.01
CA GLN A 160 -19.03 11.33 -4.02
C GLN A 160 -19.80 12.19 -5.03
N PRO A 161 -20.49 13.30 -4.65
CA PRO A 161 -21.17 14.16 -5.62
C PRO A 161 -20.26 14.72 -6.71
N ALA A 162 -18.96 14.84 -6.46
CA ALA A 162 -18.01 15.39 -7.42
C ALA A 162 -17.87 14.55 -8.72
N TYR A 163 -18.20 13.26 -8.68
CA TYR A 163 -18.01 12.35 -9.82
C TYR A 163 -19.13 11.32 -10.04
N VAL A 164 -20.13 11.26 -9.17
CA VAL A 164 -21.25 10.33 -9.33
C VAL A 164 -22.03 10.60 -10.62
N GLN A 165 -22.20 11.85 -10.99
CA GLN A 165 -22.89 12.20 -12.24
C GLN A 165 -22.14 11.64 -13.46
N GLN A 166 -20.80 11.77 -13.49
CA GLN A 166 -20.00 11.19 -14.56
C GLN A 166 -20.09 9.67 -14.58
N LEU A 167 -20.03 9.01 -13.42
CA LEU A 167 -20.11 7.55 -13.31
C LEU A 167 -21.48 6.99 -13.73
N ARG A 168 -22.56 7.79 -13.57
CA ARG A 168 -23.93 7.37 -13.85
C ARG A 168 -24.40 7.75 -15.24
N ASP A 169 -24.13 8.99 -15.65
CA ASP A 169 -24.74 9.60 -16.82
C ASP A 169 -23.70 10.02 -17.88
N GLY A 170 -22.39 9.91 -17.57
CA GLY A 170 -21.31 10.30 -18.45
C GLY A 170 -20.72 9.17 -19.28
N LEU A 171 -19.49 9.37 -19.74
CA LEU A 171 -18.73 8.37 -20.50
C LEU A 171 -18.53 7.11 -19.64
N ASP A 172 -18.84 5.97 -20.22
CA ASP A 172 -18.67 4.66 -19.61
C ASP A 172 -17.19 4.22 -19.70
N ASN A 173 -16.38 4.60 -18.70
CA ASN A 173 -14.94 4.34 -18.62
C ASN A 173 -14.48 3.77 -17.26
#